data_c89f3f1d7d178e135fffa519c300ba51
#
_entry.id   c89f3f1d7d178e135fffa519c300ba51
#
_cell.length_a   1.000
_cell.length_b   1.000
_cell.length_c   1.000
_cell.angle_alpha   90.00
_cell.angle_beta   90.00
_cell.angle_gamma   90.00
#
_symmetry.space_group_name_H-M   'P 1'
#
loop_
_entity.id
_entity.type
_entity.pdbx_description
1 polymer ?
#
loop_
_entity_poly.entity_id
_entity_poly.type
_entity_poly.pdbx_seq_one_letter_code
_entity_poly.pdbx_strand_id
1 'polypeptide(L)'
;FDLDLAVEKSSQNPVYYVQYAHARICSLLRNLAEEGIRPAELTGERMQQFTQPQEIELIRYIAMLPQEIDTAAKHYDPSRITKYTVELATLFHKFYDACTVKNAEPQLREARLALCAATRQALANALTMLKITCPEKM
;
A
#
# COMPACT_ATOMS: atom_id res chain seq x y z
N PHE A 1 -10.02 -26.23 0.49
CA PHE A 1 -9.33 -25.26 -0.37
C PHE A 1 -10.13 -25.06 -1.67
N ASP A 2 -10.53 -23.83 -1.95
CA ASP A 2 -11.33 -23.47 -3.13
C ASP A 2 -10.40 -23.11 -4.30
N LEU A 3 -10.30 -24.00 -5.28
CA LEU A 3 -9.46 -23.82 -6.46
C LEU A 3 -10.01 -22.72 -7.40
N ASP A 4 -11.32 -22.58 -7.50
CA ASP A 4 -11.96 -21.59 -8.37
C ASP A 4 -11.67 -20.18 -7.83
N LEU A 5 -11.79 -19.99 -6.52
CA LEU A 5 -11.41 -18.74 -5.85
C LEU A 5 -9.92 -18.42 -6.03
N ALA A 6 -9.05 -19.43 -5.98
CA ALA A 6 -7.60 -19.24 -6.09
C ALA A 6 -7.15 -18.73 -7.47
N VAL A 7 -7.92 -18.97 -8.52
CA VAL A 7 -7.63 -18.52 -9.89
C VAL A 7 -8.51 -17.34 -10.34
N GLU A 8 -9.47 -16.94 -9.50
CA GLU A 8 -10.39 -15.84 -9.82
C GLU A 8 -9.66 -14.50 -9.86
N LYS A 9 -9.99 -13.70 -10.87
CA LYS A 9 -9.46 -12.34 -11.05
C LYS A 9 -10.45 -11.30 -10.51
N SER A 10 -10.74 -11.39 -9.23
CA SER A 10 -11.64 -10.46 -8.55
C SER A 10 -11.14 -10.12 -7.15
N SER A 11 -11.79 -9.13 -6.53
CA SER A 11 -11.47 -8.73 -5.14
C SER A 11 -11.77 -9.80 -4.09
N GLN A 12 -12.47 -10.87 -4.45
CA GLN A 12 -12.71 -12.01 -3.57
C GLN A 12 -11.46 -12.90 -3.42
N ASN A 13 -10.57 -12.89 -4.42
CA ASN A 13 -9.27 -13.53 -4.32
C ASN A 13 -8.30 -12.60 -3.59
N PRO A 14 -7.82 -12.95 -2.37
CA PRO A 14 -6.94 -12.08 -1.59
C PRO A 14 -5.62 -11.73 -2.31
N VAL A 15 -5.06 -12.65 -3.07
CA VAL A 15 -3.83 -12.40 -3.84
C VAL A 15 -4.09 -11.35 -4.92
N TYR A 16 -5.14 -11.53 -5.70
CA TYR A 16 -5.52 -10.57 -6.73
C TYR A 16 -5.82 -9.19 -6.14
N TYR A 17 -6.53 -9.13 -5.02
CA TYR A 17 -6.88 -7.90 -4.31
C TYR A 17 -5.62 -7.08 -3.93
N VAL A 18 -4.62 -7.74 -3.37
CA VAL A 18 -3.35 -7.09 -2.97
C VAL A 18 -2.53 -6.67 -4.18
N GLN A 19 -2.41 -7.53 -5.19
CA GLN A 19 -1.72 -7.21 -6.44
C GLN A 19 -2.37 -6.02 -7.15
N TYR A 20 -3.70 -5.95 -7.15
CA TYR A 20 -4.45 -4.82 -7.70
C TYR A 20 -4.14 -3.50 -6.94
N ALA A 21 -4.07 -3.53 -5.60
CA ALA A 21 -3.67 -2.35 -4.83
C ALA A 21 -2.27 -1.86 -5.25
N HIS A 22 -1.30 -2.75 -5.36
CA HIS A 22 0.05 -2.43 -5.82
C HIS A 22 0.05 -1.83 -7.24
N ALA A 23 -0.60 -2.47 -8.20
CA ALA A 23 -0.67 -2.00 -9.59
C ALA A 23 -1.38 -0.64 -9.71
N ARG A 24 -2.42 -0.42 -8.92
CA ARG A 24 -3.13 0.88 -8.85
C ARG A 24 -2.22 2.00 -8.38
N ILE A 25 -1.41 1.77 -7.35
CA ILE A 25 -0.42 2.75 -6.88
C ILE A 25 0.63 3.01 -7.97
N CYS A 26 1.15 1.98 -8.61
CA CYS A 26 2.11 2.14 -9.70
C CYS A 26 1.55 3.00 -10.85
N SER A 27 0.30 2.78 -11.23
CA SER A 27 -0.37 3.56 -12.26
C SER A 27 -0.58 5.01 -11.85
N LEU A 28 -0.99 5.26 -10.61
CA LEU A 28 -1.15 6.61 -10.06
C LEU A 28 0.17 7.39 -10.10
N LEU A 29 1.24 6.79 -9.58
CA LEU A 29 2.56 7.42 -9.54
C LEU A 29 3.11 7.72 -10.94
N ARG A 30 2.94 6.79 -11.87
CA ARG A 30 3.36 6.97 -13.26
C ARG A 30 2.60 8.09 -13.95
N ASN A 31 1.26 8.08 -13.87
CA ASN A 31 0.43 9.09 -14.53
C ASN A 31 0.72 10.50 -14.01
N LEU A 32 0.90 10.66 -12.71
CA LEU A 32 1.23 11.97 -12.14
C LEU A 32 2.67 12.39 -12.44
N ALA A 33 3.60 11.44 -12.58
CA ALA A 33 4.96 11.75 -13.02
C ALA A 33 5.01 12.30 -14.46
N GLU A 34 4.12 11.84 -15.35
CA GLU A 34 3.95 12.40 -16.70
C GLU A 34 3.46 13.85 -16.66
N GLU A 35 2.69 14.23 -15.64
CA GLU A 35 2.26 15.62 -15.38
C GLU A 35 3.33 16.43 -14.61
N GLY A 36 4.52 15.87 -14.38
CA GLY A 36 5.60 16.51 -13.63
C GLY A 36 5.42 16.48 -12.10
N ILE A 37 4.42 15.78 -11.61
CA ILE A 37 4.10 15.67 -10.18
C ILE A 37 4.78 14.43 -9.60
N ARG A 38 5.61 14.61 -8.58
CA ARG A 38 6.39 13.53 -7.97
C ARG A 38 6.15 13.44 -6.45
N PRO A 39 6.34 12.28 -5.85
CA PRO A 39 6.35 12.14 -4.40
C PRO A 39 7.39 13.06 -3.77
N ALA A 40 7.04 13.70 -2.66
CA ALA A 40 7.99 14.44 -1.84
C ALA A 40 8.84 13.51 -0.99
N GLU A 41 9.96 14.00 -0.48
CA GLU A 41 10.63 13.38 0.65
C GLU A 41 9.79 13.62 1.93
N LEU A 42 9.51 12.57 2.69
CA LEU A 42 8.75 12.67 3.94
C LEU A 42 9.68 13.13 5.08
N THR A 43 9.78 14.44 5.24
CA THR A 43 10.42 15.04 6.41
C THR A 43 9.45 15.17 7.58
N GLY A 44 9.95 15.41 8.78
CA GLY A 44 9.10 15.64 9.97
C GLY A 44 8.09 16.77 9.77
N GLU A 45 8.47 17.83 9.07
CA GLU A 45 7.58 18.95 8.76
C GLU A 45 6.45 18.52 7.80
N ARG A 46 6.77 17.76 6.75
CA ARG A 46 5.77 17.23 5.81
C ARG A 46 4.83 16.20 6.44
N MET A 47 5.31 15.44 7.41
CA MET A 47 4.46 14.52 8.17
C MET A 47 3.33 15.24 8.93
N GLN A 48 3.51 16.52 9.28
CA GLN A 48 2.47 17.33 9.93
C GLN A 48 1.31 17.69 8.98
N GLN A 49 1.47 17.50 7.67
CA GLN A 49 0.39 17.69 6.70
C GLN A 49 -0.71 16.61 6.84
N PHE A 50 -0.37 15.47 7.40
CA PHE A 50 -1.31 14.36 7.56
C PHE A 50 -2.19 14.59 8.78
N THR A 51 -3.45 14.92 8.54
CA THR A 51 -4.45 15.21 9.57
C THR A 51 -5.67 14.28 9.53
N GLN A 52 -5.88 13.58 8.41
CA GLN A 52 -7.01 12.69 8.26
C GLN A 52 -6.75 11.35 8.96
N PRO A 53 -7.77 10.77 9.62
CA PRO A 53 -7.61 9.48 10.31
C PRO A 53 -7.07 8.37 9.41
N GLN A 54 -7.50 8.31 8.14
CA GLN A 54 -7.08 7.30 7.17
C GLN A 54 -5.60 7.42 6.80
N GLU A 55 -5.05 8.65 6.75
CA GLU A 55 -3.63 8.90 6.53
C GLU A 55 -2.81 8.37 7.70
N ILE A 56 -3.22 8.73 8.91
CA ILE A 56 -2.52 8.37 10.16
C ILE A 56 -2.56 6.86 10.38
N GLU A 57 -3.70 6.23 10.15
CA GLU A 57 -3.87 4.78 10.28
C GLU A 57 -2.97 4.02 9.29
N LEU A 58 -2.94 4.45 8.04
CA LEU A 58 -2.07 3.86 7.01
C LEU A 58 -0.59 3.99 7.36
N ILE A 59 -0.14 5.17 7.80
CA ILE A 59 1.25 5.41 8.24
C ILE A 59 1.63 4.47 9.38
N ARG A 60 0.79 4.40 10.42
CA ARG A 60 1.02 3.54 11.58
C ARG A 60 1.13 2.07 11.16
N TYR A 61 0.26 1.64 10.26
CA TYR A 61 0.26 0.25 9.79
C TYR A 61 1.50 -0.10 8.97
N ILE A 62 1.96 0.80 8.09
CA ILE A 62 3.23 0.65 7.37
C ILE A 62 4.40 0.50 8.37
N ALA A 63 4.43 1.33 9.41
CA ALA A 63 5.48 1.31 10.42
C ALA A 63 5.52 0.00 11.24
N MET A 64 4.44 -0.77 11.28
CA MET A 64 4.37 -2.07 11.95
C MET A 64 5.04 -3.21 11.17
N LEU A 65 5.35 -3.05 9.89
CA LEU A 65 5.86 -4.14 9.05
C LEU A 65 7.10 -4.84 9.63
N PRO A 66 8.14 -4.12 10.12
CA PRO A 66 9.30 -4.77 10.71
C PRO A 66 8.96 -5.66 11.91
N GLN A 67 8.05 -5.21 12.78
CA GLN A 67 7.59 -5.97 13.94
C GLN A 67 6.78 -7.22 13.53
N GLU A 68 5.95 -7.11 12.50
CA GLU A 68 5.18 -8.25 11.98
C GLU A 68 6.10 -9.30 11.35
N ILE A 69 7.14 -8.88 10.65
CA ILE A 69 8.15 -9.78 10.08
C ILE A 69 8.90 -10.51 11.21
N ASP A 70 9.37 -9.79 12.23
CA ASP A 70 10.08 -10.37 13.37
C ASP A 70 9.20 -11.39 14.10
N THR A 71 7.96 -11.05 14.35
CA THR A 71 6.99 -11.93 15.01
C THR A 71 6.68 -13.18 14.18
N ALA A 72 6.45 -13.00 12.87
CA ALA A 72 6.20 -14.11 11.95
C ALA A 72 7.39 -15.08 11.90
N ALA A 73 8.62 -14.55 11.86
CA ALA A 73 9.83 -15.35 11.87
C ALA A 73 10.01 -16.12 13.18
N LYS A 74 9.82 -15.48 14.32
CA LYS A 74 9.95 -16.11 15.64
C LYS A 74 8.95 -17.25 15.88
N HIS A 75 7.76 -17.11 15.34
CA HIS A 75 6.70 -18.12 15.49
C HIS A 75 6.55 -19.08 14.32
N TYR A 76 7.42 -18.98 13.30
CA TYR A 76 7.30 -19.76 12.05
C TYR A 76 5.92 -19.66 11.42
N ASP A 77 5.30 -18.46 11.49
CA ASP A 77 3.92 -18.22 11.06
C ASP A 77 3.86 -17.21 9.88
N PRO A 78 4.02 -17.68 8.64
CA PRO A 78 3.92 -16.81 7.47
C PRO A 78 2.50 -16.24 7.25
N SER A 79 1.47 -16.82 7.88
CA SER A 79 0.10 -16.33 7.76
C SER A 79 -0.08 -14.91 8.33
N ARG A 80 0.77 -14.50 9.25
CA ARG A 80 0.83 -13.12 9.76
C ARG A 80 1.16 -12.13 8.66
N ILE A 81 2.12 -12.45 7.79
CA ILE A 81 2.48 -11.59 6.65
C ILE A 81 1.33 -11.52 5.65
N THR A 82 0.65 -12.65 5.39
CA THR A 82 -0.53 -12.67 4.53
C THR A 82 -1.64 -11.74 5.06
N LYS A 83 -1.99 -11.87 6.34
CA LYS A 83 -3.00 -11.02 6.99
C LYS A 83 -2.60 -9.55 6.98
N TYR A 84 -1.34 -9.25 7.32
CA TYR A 84 -0.79 -7.89 7.26
C TYR A 84 -0.95 -7.29 5.87
N THR A 85 -0.59 -8.04 4.83
CA THR A 85 -0.59 -7.56 3.45
C THR A 85 -1.99 -7.24 2.94
N VAL A 86 -2.97 -8.09 3.25
CA VAL A 86 -4.39 -7.87 2.91
C VAL A 86 -4.94 -6.64 3.62
N GLU A 87 -4.65 -6.49 4.92
CA GLU A 87 -5.10 -5.32 5.69
C GLU A 87 -4.43 -4.03 5.20
N LEU A 88 -3.15 -4.07 4.85
CA LEU A 88 -2.45 -2.92 4.27
C LEU A 88 -3.11 -2.45 2.97
N ALA A 89 -3.48 -3.39 2.09
CA ALA A 89 -4.22 -3.07 0.86
C ALA A 89 -5.59 -2.45 1.18
N THR A 90 -6.30 -2.97 2.18
CA THR A 90 -7.58 -2.44 2.63
C THR A 90 -7.47 -1.02 3.18
N LEU A 91 -6.48 -0.75 4.02
CA LEU A 91 -6.21 0.58 4.56
C LEU A 91 -5.81 1.57 3.46
N PHE A 92 -5.05 1.12 2.47
CA PHE A 92 -4.73 1.95 1.31
C PHE A 92 -6.00 2.34 0.53
N HIS A 93 -6.92 1.41 0.28
CA HIS A 93 -8.16 1.73 -0.41
C HIS A 93 -9.02 2.71 0.38
N LYS A 94 -9.15 2.53 1.71
CA LYS A 94 -9.85 3.48 2.59
C LYS A 94 -9.23 4.88 2.53
N PHE A 95 -7.90 4.96 2.57
CA PHE A 95 -7.19 6.22 2.42
C PHE A 95 -7.46 6.85 1.04
N TYR A 96 -7.33 6.09 -0.03
CA TYR A 96 -7.48 6.59 -1.38
C TYR A 96 -8.90 7.08 -1.69
N ASP A 97 -9.91 6.43 -1.11
CA ASP A 97 -11.32 6.81 -1.28
C ASP A 97 -11.69 8.05 -0.43
N ALA A 98 -11.10 8.19 0.76
CA ALA A 98 -11.40 9.30 1.67
C ALA A 98 -10.55 10.56 1.40
N CYS A 99 -9.33 10.40 0.88
CA CYS A 99 -8.34 11.46 0.75
C CYS A 99 -8.00 11.70 -0.73
N THR A 100 -8.44 12.84 -1.26
CA THR A 100 -8.08 13.24 -2.62
C THR A 100 -6.55 13.38 -2.75
N VAL A 101 -5.96 12.69 -3.73
CA VAL A 101 -4.51 12.80 -4.03
C VAL A 101 -4.28 13.82 -5.14
N LYS A 102 -4.80 13.56 -6.35
CA LYS A 102 -4.52 14.40 -7.53
C LYS A 102 -4.94 15.85 -7.37
N ASN A 103 -6.10 16.11 -6.77
CA ASN A 103 -6.70 17.42 -6.64
C ASN A 103 -6.44 18.10 -5.27
N ALA A 104 -5.53 17.56 -4.46
CA ALA A 104 -5.12 18.19 -3.21
C ALA A 104 -4.18 19.40 -3.48
N GLU A 105 -4.08 20.28 -2.47
CA GLU A 105 -3.08 21.35 -2.49
C GLU A 105 -1.67 20.78 -2.76
N PRO A 106 -0.80 21.49 -3.50
CA PRO A 106 0.47 20.93 -3.99
C PRO A 106 1.33 20.25 -2.93
N GLN A 107 1.50 20.87 -1.76
CA GLN A 107 2.31 20.29 -0.68
C GLN A 107 1.68 19.03 -0.10
N LEU A 108 0.36 19.03 0.13
CA LEU A 108 -0.38 17.87 0.62
C LEU A 108 -0.42 16.75 -0.44
N ARG A 109 -0.59 17.11 -1.71
CA ARG A 109 -0.56 16.17 -2.83
C ARG A 109 0.75 15.41 -2.89
N GLU A 110 1.88 16.12 -2.84
CA GLU A 110 3.21 15.52 -2.86
C GLU A 110 3.48 14.63 -1.64
N ALA A 111 2.99 15.05 -0.45
CA ALA A 111 3.06 14.24 0.76
C ALA A 111 2.19 12.96 0.65
N ARG A 112 0.97 13.07 0.14
CA ARG A 112 0.09 11.91 -0.11
C ARG A 112 0.65 10.95 -1.15
N LEU A 113 1.33 11.48 -2.19
CA LEU A 113 2.04 10.65 -3.16
C LEU A 113 3.21 9.90 -2.52
N ALA A 114 3.92 10.53 -1.60
CA ALA A 114 4.97 9.85 -0.85
C ALA A 114 4.41 8.73 0.04
N LEU A 115 3.24 8.94 0.64
CA LEU A 115 2.52 7.89 1.38
C LEU A 115 2.10 6.73 0.46
N CYS A 116 1.60 7.03 -0.74
CA CYS A 116 1.33 6.02 -1.76
C CYS A 116 2.60 5.23 -2.14
N ALA A 117 3.72 5.91 -2.35
CA ALA A 117 4.99 5.26 -2.68
C ALA A 117 5.50 4.36 -1.55
N ALA A 118 5.39 4.80 -0.29
CA ALA A 118 5.72 4.00 0.88
C ALA A 118 4.81 2.76 1.00
N THR A 119 3.51 2.92 0.76
CA THR A 119 2.56 1.80 0.73
C THR A 119 2.92 0.79 -0.35
N ARG A 120 3.22 1.25 -1.56
CA ARG A 120 3.68 0.39 -2.66
C ARG A 120 4.89 -0.42 -2.27
N GLN A 121 5.89 0.21 -1.64
CA GLN A 121 7.11 -0.46 -1.22
C GLN A 121 6.82 -1.52 -0.15
N ALA A 122 5.99 -1.21 0.83
CA ALA A 122 5.60 -2.16 1.87
C ALA A 122 4.84 -3.37 1.29
N LEU A 123 3.89 -3.14 0.37
CA LEU A 123 3.18 -4.21 -0.35
C LEU A 123 4.15 -5.08 -1.15
N ALA A 124 5.07 -4.47 -1.92
CA ALA A 124 6.06 -5.21 -2.70
C ALA A 124 6.99 -6.04 -1.81
N ASN A 125 7.45 -5.50 -0.69
CA ASN A 125 8.29 -6.25 0.25
C ASN A 125 7.55 -7.46 0.84
N ALA A 126 6.30 -7.28 1.27
CA ALA A 126 5.50 -8.35 1.83
C ALA A 126 5.17 -9.44 0.79
N LEU A 127 4.74 -9.06 -0.42
CA LEU A 127 4.47 -10.01 -1.51
C LEU A 127 5.73 -10.78 -1.91
N THR A 128 6.88 -10.12 -1.99
CA THR A 128 8.16 -10.76 -2.33
C THR A 128 8.55 -11.80 -1.28
N MET A 129 8.36 -11.52 0.01
CA MET A 129 8.59 -12.51 1.08
C MET A 129 7.70 -13.74 0.93
N LEU A 130 6.45 -13.55 0.49
CA LEU A 130 5.50 -14.64 0.22
C LEU A 130 5.73 -15.32 -1.15
N LYS A 131 6.74 -14.91 -1.92
CA LYS A 131 7.00 -15.40 -3.28
C LYS A 131 5.86 -15.14 -4.27
N ILE A 132 5.10 -14.07 -4.04
CA ILE A 132 4.02 -13.61 -4.90
C ILE A 132 4.53 -12.45 -5.76
N THR A 133 4.15 -12.44 -7.02
CA THR A 133 4.55 -11.39 -7.98
C THR A 133 3.87 -10.05 -7.66
N CYS A 134 4.57 -8.95 -8.00
CA CYS A 134 4.09 -7.58 -7.82
C CYS A 134 3.89 -6.92 -9.19
N PRO A 135 2.78 -7.17 -9.90
CA PRO A 135 2.54 -6.55 -11.20
C PRO A 135 2.38 -5.05 -11.06
N GLU A 136 2.92 -4.30 -12.02
CA GLU A 136 2.77 -2.83 -12.08
C GLU A 136 1.55 -2.40 -12.89
N LYS A 137 0.95 -3.35 -13.61
CA LYS A 137 -0.27 -3.18 -14.41
C LYS A 137 -1.14 -4.42 -14.26
N MET A 138 -2.40 -4.17 -14.08
CA MET A 138 -3.45 -5.20 -14.09
C MET A 138 -4.69 -4.69 -14.81
#